data_645ef7fb7ef2615014e68ba09e16210c
#
_entry.id   645ef7fb7ef2615014e68ba09e16210c
#
_cell.length_a   1.000
_cell.length_b   1.000
_cell.length_c   1.000
_cell.angle_alpha   90.00
_cell.angle_beta   90.00
_cell.angle_gamma   90.00
#
_symmetry.space_group_name_H-M   'P 1'
#
loop_
_entity.id
_entity.type
_entity.pdbx_description
1 polymer ?
#
loop_
_entity_poly.entity_id
_entity_poly.type
_entity_poly.pdbx_seq_one_letter_code
_entity_poly.pdbx_strand_id
1 'polypeptide(L)'
;MSRGRPWLRLKLAASLDGKTALTNGVSQWITGPEARRDGHRWRARACAILSGIGTVRADDPRLDVRDVETTRQPLKVVVDSGLDLPLDARLLEGSSVLVACAAESREKSAALRERGVEVLHLPGPGGKVDVPSLLAELGRRGINELHVEGGHRLNGALLAAGLVDELLLYLAPCLLGDDANGMFWLPPLTSLEDKHRLV
;
A
#
# COMPACT_ATOMS: atom_id res chain seq x y z
N MET A 1 -11.57 -17.66 -8.37
CA MET A 1 -10.88 -17.37 -7.09
C MET A 1 -11.66 -18.01 -5.95
N SER A 2 -11.06 -18.93 -5.19
CA SER A 2 -11.75 -19.64 -4.10
C SER A 2 -12.01 -18.77 -2.85
N ARG A 3 -11.34 -17.62 -2.71
CA ARG A 3 -11.40 -16.78 -1.50
C ARG A 3 -12.19 -15.48 -1.66
N GLY A 4 -12.70 -15.17 -2.85
CA GLY A 4 -13.45 -13.92 -3.11
C GLY A 4 -12.63 -12.62 -3.03
N ARG A 5 -11.30 -12.68 -2.80
CA ARG A 5 -10.38 -11.55 -2.74
C ARG A 5 -9.03 -11.88 -3.40
N PRO A 6 -8.23 -10.87 -3.79
CA PRO A 6 -6.88 -11.09 -4.30
C PRO A 6 -5.96 -11.79 -3.29
N TRP A 7 -4.92 -12.48 -3.79
CA TRP A 7 -3.74 -12.81 -3.00
C TRP A 7 -2.99 -11.51 -2.67
N LEU A 8 -2.86 -11.20 -1.40
CA LEU A 8 -2.25 -9.96 -0.93
C LEU A 8 -0.80 -10.22 -0.51
N ARG A 9 0.13 -9.67 -1.28
CA ARG A 9 1.56 -9.62 -0.96
C ARG A 9 1.90 -8.26 -0.39
N LEU A 10 2.31 -8.20 0.87
CA LEU A 10 2.78 -6.98 1.52
C LEU A 10 4.30 -6.88 1.38
N LYS A 11 4.77 -5.89 0.63
CA LYS A 11 6.20 -5.64 0.43
C LYS A 11 6.69 -4.58 1.39
N LEU A 12 7.82 -4.86 2.02
CA LEU A 12 8.50 -3.97 2.97
C LEU A 12 9.99 -3.85 2.62
N ALA A 13 10.53 -2.67 2.81
CA ALA A 13 11.97 -2.44 2.84
C ALA A 13 12.31 -1.83 4.20
N ALA A 14 13.16 -2.50 4.97
CA ALA A 14 13.46 -2.12 6.34
C ALA A 14 14.94 -2.24 6.65
N SER A 15 15.38 -1.50 7.65
CA SER A 15 16.66 -1.68 8.32
C SER A 15 16.67 -2.98 9.14
N LEU A 16 17.84 -3.39 9.63
CA LEU A 16 17.99 -4.61 10.43
C LEU A 16 17.23 -4.52 11.77
N ASP A 17 17.04 -3.31 12.30
CA ASP A 17 16.23 -3.04 13.49
C ASP A 17 14.72 -2.81 13.15
N GLY A 18 14.29 -3.19 11.95
CA GLY A 18 12.87 -3.23 11.55
C GLY A 18 12.25 -1.87 11.26
N LYS A 19 13.04 -0.87 10.87
CA LYS A 19 12.55 0.49 10.61
C LYS A 19 12.42 0.75 9.11
N THR A 20 11.38 1.48 8.73
CA THR A 20 11.03 1.77 7.33
C THR A 20 11.16 3.23 6.93
N ALA A 21 11.31 4.13 7.90
CA ALA A 21 11.54 5.55 7.70
C ALA A 21 12.07 6.20 8.98
N LEU A 22 12.77 7.29 8.86
CA LEU A 22 13.12 8.16 9.99
C LEU A 22 11.86 8.85 10.56
N THR A 23 11.97 9.44 11.76
CA THR A 23 10.87 10.21 12.40
C THR A 23 10.37 11.37 11.55
N ASN A 24 11.24 11.99 10.78
CA ASN A 24 10.91 13.07 9.84
C ASN A 24 10.30 12.58 8.52
N GLY A 25 10.07 11.25 8.36
CA GLY A 25 9.48 10.65 7.18
C GLY A 25 10.46 10.28 6.07
N VAL A 26 11.74 10.63 6.17
CA VAL A 26 12.75 10.23 5.16
C VAL A 26 12.90 8.72 5.15
N SER A 27 12.64 8.10 3.98
CA SER A 27 12.66 6.64 3.75
C SER A 27 13.59 6.21 2.61
N GLN A 28 14.03 7.13 1.77
CA GLN A 28 14.80 6.86 0.56
C GLN A 28 16.29 7.14 0.78
N TRP A 29 17.22 6.18 0.54
CA TRP A 29 16.97 4.78 0.17
C TRP A 29 17.50 3.86 1.26
N ILE A 30 16.65 3.06 1.87
CA ILE A 30 17.07 2.09 2.90
C ILE A 30 17.75 0.88 2.23
N THR A 31 17.19 0.40 1.12
CA THR A 31 17.71 -0.78 0.39
C THR A 31 18.42 -0.39 -0.90
N GLY A 32 19.32 -1.24 -1.36
CA GLY A 32 20.15 -1.03 -2.55
C GLY A 32 19.38 -1.12 -3.88
N PRO A 33 20.03 -0.79 -5.01
CA PRO A 33 19.40 -0.75 -6.33
C PRO A 33 18.89 -2.12 -6.79
N GLU A 34 19.54 -3.20 -6.42
CA GLU A 34 19.14 -4.57 -6.76
C GLU A 34 17.80 -4.94 -6.12
N ALA A 35 17.62 -4.64 -4.83
CA ALA A 35 16.36 -4.85 -4.11
C ALA A 35 15.23 -4.00 -4.73
N ARG A 36 15.51 -2.76 -5.15
CA ARG A 36 14.53 -1.93 -5.84
C ARG A 36 14.15 -2.48 -7.21
N ARG A 37 15.12 -2.97 -7.99
CA ARG A 37 14.87 -3.63 -9.28
C ARG A 37 14.02 -4.89 -9.11
N ASP A 38 14.30 -5.69 -8.08
CA ASP A 38 13.48 -6.86 -7.76
C ASP A 38 12.05 -6.46 -7.36
N GLY A 39 11.88 -5.38 -6.57
CA GLY A 39 10.56 -4.81 -6.30
C GLY A 39 9.77 -4.46 -7.57
N HIS A 40 10.44 -3.94 -8.63
CA HIS A 40 9.79 -3.70 -9.93
C HIS A 40 9.39 -4.98 -10.66
N ARG A 41 10.10 -6.10 -10.49
CA ARG A 41 9.65 -7.42 -11.01
C ARG A 41 8.36 -7.86 -10.34
N TRP A 42 8.24 -7.67 -9.02
CA TRP A 42 7.03 -7.98 -8.27
C TRP A 42 5.85 -7.09 -8.69
N ARG A 43 6.09 -5.80 -8.94
CA ARG A 43 5.07 -4.90 -9.50
C ARG A 43 4.60 -5.37 -10.89
N ALA A 44 5.54 -5.76 -11.78
CA ALA A 44 5.22 -6.25 -13.13
C ALA A 44 4.34 -7.51 -13.10
N ARG A 45 4.52 -8.37 -12.11
CA ARG A 45 3.72 -9.58 -11.91
C ARG A 45 2.31 -9.25 -11.39
N ALA A 46 2.17 -8.29 -10.50
CA ALA A 46 0.92 -7.98 -9.83
C ALA A 46 -0.16 -7.45 -10.77
N CYS A 47 -1.43 -7.75 -10.50
CA CYS A 47 -2.57 -7.16 -11.22
C CYS A 47 -2.83 -5.71 -10.77
N ALA A 48 -2.59 -5.43 -9.49
CA ALA A 48 -2.73 -4.10 -8.92
C ALA A 48 -1.66 -3.83 -7.85
N ILE A 49 -1.33 -2.54 -7.67
CA ILE A 49 -0.49 -2.05 -6.57
C ILE A 49 -1.37 -1.21 -5.66
N LEU A 50 -1.34 -1.50 -4.36
CA LEU A 50 -2.09 -0.75 -3.35
C LEU A 50 -1.13 0.04 -2.46
N SER A 51 -1.45 1.31 -2.24
CA SER A 51 -0.76 2.18 -1.29
C SER A 51 -1.75 2.98 -0.44
N GLY A 52 -1.25 3.62 0.61
CA GLY A 52 -2.03 4.54 1.43
C GLY A 52 -1.72 6.00 1.11
N ILE A 53 -2.69 6.88 1.33
CA ILE A 53 -2.53 8.32 1.11
C ILE A 53 -1.32 8.91 1.84
N GLY A 54 -0.98 8.39 3.02
CA GLY A 54 0.19 8.83 3.77
C GLY A 54 1.50 8.65 2.99
N THR A 55 1.67 7.50 2.33
CA THR A 55 2.82 7.23 1.47
C THR A 55 2.82 8.12 0.22
N VAL A 56 1.62 8.33 -0.37
CA VAL A 56 1.49 9.21 -1.54
C VAL A 56 1.91 10.64 -1.20
N ARG A 57 1.49 11.16 -0.05
CA ARG A 57 1.84 12.53 0.38
C ARG A 57 3.31 12.69 0.79
N ALA A 58 3.93 11.63 1.32
CA ALA A 58 5.32 11.68 1.78
C ALA A 58 6.31 11.53 0.62
N ASP A 59 6.04 10.60 -0.31
CA ASP A 59 7.03 10.16 -1.30
C ASP A 59 6.66 10.56 -2.75
N ASP A 60 5.42 11.03 -2.99
CA ASP A 60 4.85 11.28 -4.33
C ASP A 60 5.24 10.18 -5.36
N PRO A 61 4.92 8.92 -5.07
CA PRO A 61 5.39 7.80 -5.86
C PRO A 61 4.62 7.68 -7.18
N ARG A 62 5.27 7.18 -8.22
CA ARG A 62 4.57 6.85 -9.48
C ARG A 62 3.75 5.56 -9.40
N LEU A 63 4.11 4.63 -8.53
CA LEU A 63 3.51 3.30 -8.41
C LEU A 63 3.42 2.55 -9.76
N ASP A 64 4.42 2.73 -10.60
CA ASP A 64 4.55 2.12 -11.93
C ASP A 64 5.66 1.06 -11.98
N VAL A 65 5.69 0.31 -13.08
CA VAL A 65 6.80 -0.56 -13.45
C VAL A 65 7.68 0.19 -14.46
N ARG A 66 8.98 0.40 -14.13
CA ARG A 66 9.91 1.15 -15.00
C ARG A 66 11.31 0.54 -15.15
N ASP A 67 11.78 -0.21 -14.16
CA ASP A 67 13.17 -0.70 -14.13
C ASP A 67 13.32 -2.13 -14.68
N VAL A 68 12.22 -2.67 -15.22
CA VAL A 68 12.16 -4.00 -15.86
C VAL A 68 11.18 -3.95 -17.02
N GLU A 69 11.36 -4.86 -17.98
CA GLU A 69 10.44 -5.01 -19.11
C GLU A 69 9.06 -5.47 -18.61
N THR A 70 8.01 -4.88 -19.16
CA THR A 70 6.63 -5.26 -18.89
C THR A 70 5.75 -4.95 -20.09
N THR A 71 4.77 -5.80 -20.35
CA THR A 71 3.77 -5.60 -21.40
C THR A 71 2.54 -4.84 -20.89
N ARG A 72 2.44 -4.61 -19.58
CA ARG A 72 1.31 -3.92 -18.94
C ARG A 72 1.73 -3.17 -17.69
N GLN A 73 0.98 -2.15 -17.34
CA GLN A 73 1.08 -1.50 -16.03
C GLN A 73 -0.03 -2.04 -15.10
N PRO A 74 0.26 -2.24 -13.81
CA PRO A 74 -0.76 -2.61 -12.82
C PRO A 74 -1.75 -1.48 -12.56
N LEU A 75 -2.98 -1.82 -12.14
CA LEU A 75 -3.92 -0.86 -11.59
C LEU A 75 -3.33 -0.26 -10.30
N LYS A 76 -3.33 1.06 -10.19
CA LYS A 76 -2.92 1.75 -8.95
C LYS A 76 -4.13 1.93 -8.05
N VAL A 77 -4.03 1.48 -6.81
CA VAL A 77 -5.11 1.60 -5.80
C VAL A 77 -4.60 2.40 -4.62
N VAL A 78 -5.34 3.43 -4.24
CA VAL A 78 -5.00 4.28 -3.08
C VAL A 78 -6.09 4.16 -2.02
N VAL A 79 -5.70 3.80 -0.80
CA VAL A 79 -6.56 3.91 0.39
C VAL A 79 -6.45 5.32 0.94
N ASP A 80 -7.50 6.10 0.79
CA ASP A 80 -7.55 7.52 1.11
C ASP A 80 -8.88 7.87 1.79
N SER A 81 -8.97 7.63 3.10
CA SER A 81 -10.22 7.79 3.84
C SER A 81 -10.80 9.20 3.74
N GLY A 82 -9.96 10.23 3.68
CA GLY A 82 -10.36 11.64 3.61
C GLY A 82 -10.60 12.18 2.20
N LEU A 83 -10.26 11.39 1.16
CA LEU A 83 -10.24 11.84 -0.24
C LEU A 83 -9.29 13.03 -0.46
N ASP A 84 -8.10 12.92 0.12
CA ASP A 84 -7.06 13.96 0.19
C ASP A 84 -6.03 13.88 -0.96
N LEU A 85 -6.19 12.94 -1.91
CA LEU A 85 -5.23 12.74 -3.01
C LEU A 85 -5.00 14.04 -3.77
N PRO A 86 -3.73 14.52 -3.88
CA PRO A 86 -3.41 15.69 -4.69
C PRO A 86 -3.76 15.46 -6.17
N LEU A 87 -4.30 16.50 -6.83
CA LEU A 87 -4.69 16.39 -8.26
C LEU A 87 -3.47 16.40 -9.20
N ASP A 88 -2.30 16.72 -8.70
CA ASP A 88 -1.01 16.74 -9.39
C ASP A 88 -0.09 15.58 -8.98
N ALA A 89 -0.57 14.64 -8.18
CA ALA A 89 0.21 13.48 -7.75
C ALA A 89 0.75 12.68 -8.94
N ARG A 90 2.05 12.34 -8.92
CA ARG A 90 2.74 11.62 -10.00
C ARG A 90 2.14 10.26 -10.31
N LEU A 91 1.47 9.63 -9.35
CA LEU A 91 0.78 8.37 -9.61
C LEU A 91 -0.38 8.50 -10.61
N LEU A 92 -0.91 9.71 -10.86
CA LEU A 92 -1.97 9.95 -11.84
C LEU A 92 -1.46 9.85 -13.29
N GLU A 93 -0.14 9.86 -13.50
CA GLU A 93 0.46 9.67 -14.81
C GLU A 93 0.40 8.20 -15.23
N GLY A 94 0.05 7.95 -16.49
CA GLY A 94 0.19 6.64 -17.17
C GLY A 94 -0.99 5.71 -16.97
N SER A 95 -0.93 4.78 -16.01
CA SER A 95 -1.96 3.73 -15.83
C SER A 95 -3.15 4.18 -15.01
N SER A 96 -4.23 3.38 -15.07
CA SER A 96 -5.49 3.62 -14.33
C SER A 96 -5.27 3.71 -12.82
N VAL A 97 -6.01 4.61 -12.18
CA VAL A 97 -5.99 4.84 -10.73
C VAL A 97 -7.39 4.64 -10.16
N LEU A 98 -7.48 3.92 -9.05
CA LEU A 98 -8.67 3.77 -8.22
C LEU A 98 -8.36 4.32 -6.83
N VAL A 99 -9.20 5.21 -6.33
CA VAL A 99 -9.14 5.72 -4.96
C VAL A 99 -10.31 5.17 -4.17
N ALA A 100 -10.02 4.46 -3.09
CA ALA A 100 -11.03 4.05 -2.11
C ALA A 100 -11.08 5.07 -0.99
N CYS A 101 -12.25 5.63 -0.71
CA CYS A 101 -12.45 6.65 0.31
C CYS A 101 -13.62 6.33 1.26
N ALA A 102 -13.60 6.96 2.42
CA ALA A 102 -14.70 6.92 3.39
C ALA A 102 -15.45 8.26 3.43
N ALA A 103 -14.77 9.37 3.16
CA ALA A 103 -15.37 10.69 3.11
C ALA A 103 -16.12 10.92 1.79
N GLU A 104 -17.21 11.67 1.87
CA GLU A 104 -17.95 12.15 0.71
C GLU A 104 -17.56 13.60 0.39
N SER A 105 -17.09 13.83 -0.81
CA SER A 105 -16.87 15.16 -1.39
C SER A 105 -17.23 15.10 -2.87
N ARG A 106 -18.34 15.71 -3.24
CA ARG A 106 -18.79 15.77 -4.65
C ARG A 106 -17.79 16.52 -5.50
N GLU A 107 -17.30 17.66 -5.03
CA GLU A 107 -16.33 18.50 -5.73
C GLU A 107 -15.02 17.75 -5.97
N LYS A 108 -14.43 17.20 -4.91
CA LYS A 108 -13.16 16.46 -5.02
C LYS A 108 -13.30 15.20 -5.88
N SER A 109 -14.41 14.49 -5.74
CA SER A 109 -14.68 13.30 -6.56
C SER A 109 -14.84 13.66 -8.04
N ALA A 110 -15.49 14.78 -8.36
CA ALA A 110 -15.61 15.26 -9.75
C ALA A 110 -14.23 15.62 -10.32
N ALA A 111 -13.44 16.41 -9.59
CA ALA A 111 -12.10 16.80 -10.00
C ALA A 111 -11.15 15.60 -10.23
N LEU A 112 -11.23 14.57 -9.38
CA LEU A 112 -10.47 13.34 -9.58
C LEU A 112 -10.95 12.56 -10.80
N ARG A 113 -12.26 12.47 -11.04
CA ARG A 113 -12.82 11.79 -12.22
C ARG A 113 -12.44 12.48 -13.53
N GLU A 114 -12.36 13.81 -13.55
CA GLU A 114 -11.85 14.60 -14.70
C GLU A 114 -10.40 14.25 -15.03
N ARG A 115 -9.62 13.78 -14.04
CA ARG A 115 -8.27 13.25 -14.22
C ARG A 115 -8.22 11.75 -14.55
N GLY A 116 -9.37 11.12 -14.82
CA GLY A 116 -9.46 9.69 -15.13
C GLY A 116 -9.34 8.77 -13.91
N VAL A 117 -9.46 9.31 -12.70
CA VAL A 117 -9.42 8.52 -11.45
C VAL A 117 -10.81 7.95 -11.16
N GLU A 118 -10.88 6.65 -10.92
CA GLU A 118 -12.08 6.05 -10.36
C GLU A 118 -12.14 6.28 -8.85
N VAL A 119 -13.24 6.82 -8.35
CA VAL A 119 -13.47 7.05 -6.91
C VAL A 119 -14.53 6.07 -6.43
N LEU A 120 -14.13 5.23 -5.47
CA LEU A 120 -14.96 4.21 -4.85
C LEU A 120 -15.20 4.57 -3.37
N HIS A 121 -16.47 4.82 -3.02
CA HIS A 121 -16.86 5.15 -1.65
C HIS A 121 -17.14 3.88 -0.87
N LEU A 122 -16.31 3.60 0.14
CA LEU A 122 -16.35 2.42 0.99
C LEU A 122 -16.14 2.81 2.46
N PRO A 123 -17.14 3.46 3.08
CA PRO A 123 -17.02 3.88 4.48
C PRO A 123 -17.05 2.67 5.41
N GLY A 124 -16.06 2.60 6.29
CA GLY A 124 -15.94 1.64 7.38
C GLY A 124 -15.96 2.29 8.75
N PRO A 125 -15.73 1.51 9.80
CA PRO A 125 -15.72 2.02 11.17
C PRO A 125 -14.71 3.14 11.38
N GLY A 126 -15.07 4.11 12.22
CA GLY A 126 -14.19 5.23 12.57
C GLY A 126 -13.84 6.17 11.43
N GLY A 127 -14.67 6.24 10.37
CA GLY A 127 -14.43 7.09 9.21
C GLY A 127 -13.22 6.65 8.38
N LYS A 128 -12.86 5.37 8.45
CA LYS A 128 -11.81 4.76 7.62
C LYS A 128 -12.43 3.99 6.46
N VAL A 129 -11.62 3.73 5.44
CA VAL A 129 -12.02 2.83 4.35
C VAL A 129 -12.23 1.43 4.91
N ASP A 130 -13.34 0.79 4.52
CA ASP A 130 -13.56 -0.64 4.73
C ASP A 130 -12.66 -1.45 3.78
N VAL A 131 -11.50 -1.84 4.29
CA VAL A 131 -10.48 -2.56 3.51
C VAL A 131 -10.95 -3.96 3.10
N PRO A 132 -11.63 -4.76 3.92
CA PRO A 132 -12.23 -6.02 3.48
C PRO A 132 -13.16 -5.85 2.27
N SER A 133 -14.05 -4.86 2.29
CA SER A 133 -14.93 -4.55 1.16
C SER A 133 -14.16 -4.10 -0.08
N LEU A 134 -13.09 -3.32 0.08
CA LEU A 134 -12.19 -2.98 -1.02
C LEU A 134 -11.57 -4.23 -1.65
N LEU A 135 -11.05 -5.14 -0.86
CA LEU A 135 -10.45 -6.38 -1.38
C LEU A 135 -11.48 -7.27 -2.08
N ALA A 136 -12.70 -7.37 -1.54
CA ALA A 136 -13.79 -8.10 -2.18
C ALA A 136 -14.14 -7.48 -3.54
N GLU A 137 -14.21 -6.15 -3.63
CA GLU A 137 -14.45 -5.42 -4.88
C GLU A 137 -13.33 -5.66 -5.90
N LEU A 138 -12.06 -5.57 -5.49
CA LEU A 138 -10.94 -5.89 -6.35
C LEU A 138 -11.00 -7.34 -6.86
N GLY A 139 -11.40 -8.28 -6.01
CA GLY A 139 -11.63 -9.68 -6.38
C GLY A 139 -12.72 -9.82 -7.46
N ARG A 140 -13.87 -9.12 -7.32
CA ARG A 140 -14.95 -9.11 -8.33
C ARG A 140 -14.49 -8.54 -9.68
N ARG A 141 -13.52 -7.63 -9.68
CA ARG A 141 -12.90 -7.05 -10.88
C ARG A 141 -11.85 -7.97 -11.53
N GLY A 142 -11.65 -9.16 -11.01
CA GLY A 142 -10.67 -10.11 -11.54
C GLY A 142 -9.23 -9.81 -11.14
N ILE A 143 -8.98 -8.96 -10.15
CA ILE A 143 -7.65 -8.76 -9.57
C ILE A 143 -7.27 -10.00 -8.77
N ASN A 144 -6.27 -10.74 -9.23
CA ASN A 144 -5.82 -12.00 -8.62
C ASN A 144 -4.66 -11.81 -7.63
N GLU A 145 -3.71 -10.92 -7.97
CA GLU A 145 -2.54 -10.60 -7.14
C GLU A 145 -2.53 -9.09 -6.86
N LEU A 146 -2.49 -8.73 -5.58
CA LEU A 146 -2.38 -7.37 -5.08
C LEU A 146 -1.03 -7.20 -4.39
N HIS A 147 -0.21 -6.29 -4.91
CA HIS A 147 1.07 -5.91 -4.34
C HIS A 147 0.89 -4.66 -3.49
N VAL A 148 1.17 -4.73 -2.20
CA VAL A 148 0.98 -3.61 -1.28
C VAL A 148 2.32 -2.97 -0.95
N GLU A 149 2.41 -1.66 -1.19
CA GLU A 149 3.52 -0.81 -0.80
C GLU A 149 2.97 0.35 0.04
N GLY A 150 2.68 0.08 1.29
CA GLY A 150 2.06 1.02 2.22
C GLY A 150 2.98 1.46 3.35
N GLY A 151 2.60 2.52 4.05
CA GLY A 151 3.22 2.93 5.29
C GLY A 151 2.75 2.05 6.47
N HIS A 152 3.45 2.17 7.60
CA HIS A 152 3.27 1.32 8.80
C HIS A 152 1.82 1.22 9.30
N ARG A 153 1.00 2.29 9.14
CA ARG A 153 -0.42 2.28 9.58
C ARG A 153 -1.29 1.37 8.70
N LEU A 154 -1.15 1.46 7.38
CA LEU A 154 -1.89 0.59 6.46
C LEU A 154 -1.43 -0.86 6.60
N ASN A 155 -0.11 -1.07 6.71
CA ASN A 155 0.48 -2.38 6.91
C ASN A 155 -0.03 -3.05 8.20
N GLY A 156 -0.08 -2.30 9.29
CA GLY A 156 -0.63 -2.76 10.57
C GLY A 156 -2.11 -3.10 10.49
N ALA A 157 -2.91 -2.26 9.83
CA ALA A 157 -4.35 -2.51 9.64
C ALA A 157 -4.61 -3.78 8.82
N LEU A 158 -3.86 -4.00 7.74
CA LEU A 158 -3.96 -5.21 6.92
C LEU A 158 -3.57 -6.47 7.68
N LEU A 159 -2.49 -6.40 8.46
CA LEU A 159 -2.02 -7.53 9.27
C LEU A 159 -3.01 -7.86 10.40
N ALA A 160 -3.47 -6.85 11.15
CA ALA A 160 -4.44 -7.02 12.23
C ALA A 160 -5.78 -7.59 11.74
N ALA A 161 -6.18 -7.27 10.52
CA ALA A 161 -7.39 -7.80 9.90
C ALA A 161 -7.21 -9.22 9.30
N GLY A 162 -6.01 -9.84 9.39
CA GLY A 162 -5.73 -11.16 8.81
C GLY A 162 -5.81 -11.19 7.28
N LEU A 163 -5.55 -10.08 6.62
CA LEU A 163 -5.71 -9.94 5.17
C LEU A 163 -4.42 -10.18 4.38
N VAL A 164 -3.28 -10.29 5.06
CA VAL A 164 -1.96 -10.49 4.43
C VAL A 164 -1.75 -11.99 4.18
N ASP A 165 -1.50 -12.37 2.94
CA ASP A 165 -1.23 -13.75 2.54
C ASP A 165 0.29 -14.01 2.43
N GLU A 166 1.09 -12.98 2.14
CA GLU A 166 2.53 -13.09 1.93
C GLU A 166 3.26 -11.81 2.35
N LEU A 167 4.39 -11.97 3.05
CA LEU A 167 5.32 -10.89 3.35
C LEU A 167 6.55 -11.01 2.44
N LEU A 168 6.82 -9.95 1.68
CA LEU A 168 8.05 -9.78 0.92
C LEU A 168 8.91 -8.74 1.62
N LEU A 169 9.94 -9.18 2.30
CA LEU A 169 10.77 -8.32 3.15
C LEU A 169 12.19 -8.19 2.59
N TYR A 170 12.60 -6.95 2.32
CA TYR A 170 13.98 -6.58 2.01
C TYR A 170 14.61 -5.97 3.25
N LEU A 171 15.62 -6.63 3.82
CA LEU A 171 16.38 -6.14 4.97
C LEU A 171 17.69 -5.51 4.52
N ALA A 172 17.91 -4.26 4.88
CA ALA A 172 19.17 -3.57 4.68
C ALA A 172 20.08 -3.77 5.88
N PRO A 173 21.40 -3.94 5.69
CA PRO A 173 22.39 -4.10 6.77
C PRO A 173 22.72 -2.74 7.42
N CYS A 174 21.70 -2.05 7.94
CA CYS A 174 21.82 -0.78 8.64
C CYS A 174 20.84 -0.72 9.82
N LEU A 175 21.06 0.22 10.72
CA LEU A 175 20.19 0.51 11.87
C LEU A 175 19.75 1.96 11.78
N LEU A 176 18.47 2.23 12.06
CA LEU A 176 17.87 3.58 12.03
C LEU A 176 17.54 4.12 13.42
N GLY A 177 17.57 3.27 14.46
CA GLY A 177 17.33 3.65 15.83
C GLY A 177 15.86 3.57 16.27
N ASP A 178 15.63 3.67 17.59
CA ASP A 178 14.37 3.34 18.23
C ASP A 178 13.22 4.28 17.84
N ASP A 179 13.50 5.57 17.67
CA ASP A 179 12.48 6.58 17.31
C ASP A 179 12.02 6.50 15.86
N ALA A 180 12.71 5.73 15.00
CA ALA A 180 12.34 5.56 13.61
C ALA A 180 11.04 4.76 13.45
N ASN A 181 10.29 5.00 12.36
CA ASN A 181 9.02 4.34 12.10
C ASN A 181 9.21 2.84 11.82
N GLY A 182 8.50 1.99 12.56
CA GLY A 182 8.51 0.54 12.37
C GLY A 182 7.77 0.08 11.11
N MET A 183 7.85 -1.22 10.81
CA MET A 183 7.16 -1.85 9.67
C MET A 183 5.64 -1.84 9.82
N PHE A 184 5.14 -1.97 11.06
CA PHE A 184 3.72 -2.11 11.37
C PHE A 184 3.36 -1.24 12.57
N TRP A 185 2.23 -0.55 12.48
CA TRP A 185 1.59 0.05 13.63
C TRP A 185 0.52 -0.91 14.14
N LEU A 186 0.84 -1.61 15.22
CA LEU A 186 -0.02 -2.61 15.85
C LEU A 186 -0.33 -2.19 17.29
N PRO A 187 -1.47 -2.61 17.84
CA PRO A 187 -1.73 -2.46 19.27
C PRO A 187 -0.62 -3.12 20.11
N PRO A 188 -0.28 -2.56 21.28
CA PRO A 188 0.69 -3.20 22.15
C PRO A 188 0.17 -4.57 22.64
N LEU A 189 1.04 -5.56 22.60
CA LEU A 189 0.76 -6.89 23.14
C LEU A 189 1.14 -6.92 24.63
N THR A 190 0.30 -7.55 25.45
CA THR A 190 0.55 -7.74 26.88
C THR A 190 0.99 -9.17 27.23
N SER A 191 0.85 -10.10 26.29
CA SER A 191 1.31 -11.48 26.40
C SER A 191 2.03 -11.93 25.13
N LEU A 192 3.07 -12.76 25.28
CA LEU A 192 3.72 -13.43 24.13
C LEU A 192 2.80 -14.46 23.46
N GLU A 193 1.73 -14.88 24.09
CA GLU A 193 0.73 -15.78 23.52
C GLU A 193 -0.06 -15.10 22.39
N ASP A 194 -0.24 -13.78 22.48
CA ASP A 194 -0.98 -12.95 21.51
C ASP A 194 -0.14 -12.57 20.28
N LYS A 195 1.10 -13.04 20.19
CA LYS A 195 2.00 -12.72 19.08
C LYS A 195 1.43 -13.15 17.73
N HIS A 196 1.54 -12.29 16.73
CA HIS A 196 1.23 -12.65 15.35
C HIS A 196 2.24 -13.70 14.84
N ARG A 197 1.73 -14.88 14.47
CA ARG A 197 2.56 -15.96 13.91
C ARG A 197 2.52 -15.89 12.39
N LEU A 198 3.69 -16.00 11.76
CA LEU A 198 3.84 -16.18 10.32
C LEU A 198 4.11 -17.67 10.06
N VAL A 199 3.54 -18.23 9.01
CA VAL A 199 3.68 -19.63 8.57
C VAL A 199 4.16 -19.68 7.12
#